data_3b0306a2c0705bc6499aaff2c42fe9e6
#
_entry.id   3b0306a2c0705bc6499aaff2c42fe9e6
#
_cell.length_a   1.000
_cell.length_b   1.000
_cell.length_c   1.000
_cell.angle_alpha   90.00
_cell.angle_beta   90.00
_cell.angle_gamma   90.00
#
_symmetry.space_group_name_H-M   'P 1'
#
loop_
_entity.id
_entity.type
_entity.pdbx_description
1 polymer ?
#
loop_
_entity_poly.entity_id
_entity_poly.type
_entity_poly.pdbx_seq_one_letter_code
_entity_poly.pdbx_strand_id
1 'polypeptide(L)'
;QRVAPLAAKAGPSIMLQPYPQADSARIDHGAIAEMEWVQKFINGIRNLRGEYNVSPAQTLAEVLVEDASETDKAHLSKHEPLLTGGAAIGSLTKVVSLSLLATGSTPPPSAVFLLGQMKVHVPLGSLIDKQTELDRLKKEIEKTRKELDKAQAKLANADFVDRAPAAVVEQEKQRVQDFHATLLNLDNQRAKVQ
;
A
#
# COMPACT_ATOMS: atom_id res chain seq x y z
N GLN A 1 -4.92 -15.64 -26.56
CA GLN A 1 -4.03 -16.20 -27.58
C GLN A 1 -3.19 -17.30 -26.92
N ARG A 2 -3.36 -18.54 -27.38
CA ARG A 2 -2.44 -19.64 -26.99
C ARG A 2 -1.06 -19.26 -27.51
N VAL A 3 -0.11 -19.09 -26.61
CA VAL A 3 1.30 -19.12 -26.98
C VAL A 3 1.50 -20.44 -27.72
N ALA A 4 1.80 -20.37 -29.02
CA ALA A 4 2.12 -21.57 -29.76
C ALA A 4 3.23 -22.29 -28.97
N PRO A 5 3.09 -23.59 -28.65
CA PRO A 5 4.14 -24.29 -27.96
C PRO A 5 5.40 -24.09 -28.80
N LEU A 6 6.47 -23.64 -28.15
CA LEU A 6 7.80 -23.65 -28.73
C LEU A 6 7.93 -25.03 -29.34
N ALA A 7 7.97 -25.10 -30.68
CA ALA A 7 7.97 -26.36 -31.40
C ALA A 7 9.06 -27.21 -30.77
N ALA A 8 8.66 -28.32 -30.17
CA ALA A 8 9.59 -29.22 -29.51
C ALA A 8 10.63 -29.63 -30.60
N LYS A 9 11.82 -29.10 -30.49
CA LYS A 9 12.89 -29.53 -31.38
C LYS A 9 13.15 -31.00 -31.09
N ALA A 10 12.99 -31.85 -32.10
CA ALA A 10 13.24 -33.26 -31.96
C ALA A 10 14.73 -33.49 -31.62
N GLY A 11 14.97 -34.23 -30.56
CA GLY A 11 16.33 -34.58 -30.15
C GLY A 11 16.36 -35.30 -28.81
N PRO A 12 17.44 -36.08 -28.53
CA PRO A 12 17.52 -36.90 -27.34
C PRO A 12 17.65 -36.11 -26.02
N SER A 13 18.06 -34.84 -26.09
CA SER A 13 18.21 -33.99 -24.92
C SER A 13 18.20 -32.49 -25.31
N ILE A 14 17.57 -31.67 -24.44
CA ILE A 14 17.61 -30.20 -24.55
C ILE A 14 19.05 -29.67 -24.45
N MET A 15 19.94 -30.38 -23.76
CA MET A 15 21.36 -30.00 -23.62
C MET A 15 22.17 -30.05 -24.92
N LEU A 16 21.69 -30.81 -25.91
CA LEU A 16 22.32 -30.96 -27.20
C LEU A 16 21.70 -30.02 -28.27
N GLN A 17 20.74 -29.21 -27.88
CA GLN A 17 20.12 -28.28 -28.81
C GLN A 17 20.93 -26.98 -28.89
N PRO A 18 20.97 -26.34 -30.09
CA PRO A 18 21.61 -25.04 -30.24
C PRO A 18 20.91 -24.01 -29.34
N TYR A 19 21.70 -23.11 -28.75
CA TYR A 19 21.15 -22.04 -27.90
C TYR A 19 20.17 -21.19 -28.72
N PRO A 20 19.00 -20.82 -28.14
CA PRO A 20 18.00 -20.02 -28.82
C PRO A 20 18.58 -18.67 -29.27
N GLN A 21 18.37 -18.31 -30.49
CA GLN A 21 18.71 -16.99 -31.00
C GLN A 21 17.48 -16.12 -31.09
N ALA A 22 17.65 -14.82 -30.84
CA ALA A 22 16.56 -13.84 -30.96
C ALA A 22 16.14 -13.74 -32.44
N ASP A 23 14.83 -13.83 -32.66
CA ASP A 23 14.20 -13.63 -33.97
C ASP A 23 13.46 -12.30 -33.97
N SER A 24 14.04 -11.30 -34.59
CA SER A 24 13.48 -9.94 -34.66
C SER A 24 12.09 -9.89 -35.32
N ALA A 25 11.81 -10.84 -36.23
CA ALA A 25 10.52 -10.91 -36.91
C ALA A 25 9.37 -11.34 -35.94
N ARG A 26 9.71 -11.89 -34.79
CA ARG A 26 8.75 -12.29 -33.75
C ARG A 26 8.52 -11.24 -32.68
N ILE A 27 9.24 -10.12 -32.75
CA ILE A 27 9.09 -9.02 -31.78
C ILE A 27 7.85 -8.22 -32.16
N ASP A 28 6.82 -8.26 -31.31
CA ASP A 28 5.62 -7.44 -31.43
C ASP A 28 5.81 -6.15 -30.60
N HIS A 29 6.21 -5.08 -31.25
CA HIS A 29 6.42 -3.78 -30.59
C HIS A 29 5.12 -3.19 -30.04
N GLY A 30 3.97 -3.50 -30.65
CA GLY A 30 2.66 -3.08 -30.13
C GLY A 30 2.34 -3.77 -28.79
N ALA A 31 2.54 -5.08 -28.72
CA ALA A 31 2.35 -5.84 -27.49
C ALA A 31 3.31 -5.40 -26.39
N ILE A 32 4.56 -5.04 -26.73
CA ILE A 32 5.53 -4.50 -25.78
C ILE A 32 5.03 -3.18 -25.20
N ALA A 33 4.65 -2.23 -26.03
CA ALA A 33 4.16 -0.92 -25.60
C ALA A 33 2.89 -1.04 -24.71
N GLU A 34 2.00 -1.94 -25.10
CA GLU A 34 0.78 -2.23 -24.32
C GLU A 34 1.11 -2.80 -22.94
N MET A 35 2.03 -3.75 -22.84
CA MET A 35 2.46 -4.32 -21.57
C MET A 35 3.25 -3.33 -20.71
N GLU A 36 4.03 -2.44 -21.31
CA GLU A 36 4.68 -1.35 -20.59
C GLU A 36 3.65 -0.40 -19.96
N TRP A 37 2.55 -0.12 -20.67
CA TRP A 37 1.44 0.67 -20.12
C TRP A 37 0.82 -0.03 -18.89
N VAL A 38 0.52 -1.34 -19.01
CA VAL A 38 -0.01 -2.14 -17.90
C VAL A 38 0.93 -2.13 -16.70
N GLN A 39 2.24 -2.30 -16.92
CA GLN A 39 3.26 -2.26 -15.87
C GLN A 39 3.30 -0.90 -15.17
N LYS A 40 3.25 0.20 -15.94
CA LYS A 40 3.22 1.57 -15.38
C LYS A 40 2.00 1.78 -14.50
N PHE A 41 0.82 1.33 -14.94
CA PHE A 41 -0.41 1.40 -14.14
C PHE A 41 -0.27 0.63 -12.83
N ILE A 42 0.16 -0.62 -12.88
CA ILE A 42 0.35 -1.47 -11.71
C ILE A 42 1.37 -0.85 -10.74
N ASN A 43 2.49 -0.36 -11.27
CA ASN A 43 3.53 0.26 -10.44
C ASN A 43 3.03 1.57 -9.81
N GLY A 44 2.22 2.37 -10.50
CA GLY A 44 1.58 3.56 -9.93
C GLY A 44 0.74 3.22 -8.69
N ILE A 45 -0.12 2.20 -8.80
CA ILE A 45 -0.90 1.71 -7.65
C ILE A 45 0.00 1.20 -6.51
N ARG A 46 1.05 0.45 -6.83
CA ARG A 46 1.99 -0.09 -5.83
C ARG A 46 2.78 1.00 -5.11
N ASN A 47 3.19 2.03 -5.84
CA ASN A 47 3.89 3.18 -5.27
C ASN A 47 3.01 3.92 -4.27
N LEU A 48 1.74 4.24 -4.66
CA LEU A 48 0.78 4.86 -3.74
C LEU A 48 0.55 3.99 -2.49
N ARG A 49 0.42 2.68 -2.65
CA ARG A 49 0.30 1.78 -1.50
C ARG A 49 1.51 1.86 -0.57
N GLY A 50 2.72 1.99 -1.13
CA GLY A 50 3.94 2.18 -0.35
C GLY A 50 3.96 3.53 0.38
N GLU A 51 3.62 4.61 -0.30
CA GLU A 51 3.58 5.97 0.26
C GLU A 51 2.59 6.10 1.43
N TYR A 52 1.43 5.45 1.30
CA TYR A 52 0.38 5.45 2.34
C TYR A 52 0.47 4.28 3.32
N ASN A 53 1.54 3.49 3.28
CA ASN A 53 1.74 2.31 4.14
C ASN A 53 0.57 1.31 4.12
N VAL A 54 -0.07 1.14 2.97
CA VAL A 54 -1.19 0.20 2.80
C VAL A 54 -0.67 -1.23 2.81
N SER A 55 -1.22 -2.07 3.69
CA SER A 55 -0.83 -3.48 3.78
C SER A 55 -0.93 -4.18 2.42
N PRO A 56 0.02 -5.04 2.04
CA PRO A 56 -0.08 -5.86 0.83
C PRO A 56 -1.31 -6.78 0.81
N ALA A 57 -1.88 -7.10 1.97
CA ALA A 57 -3.08 -7.92 2.10
C ALA A 57 -4.38 -7.14 1.83
N GLN A 58 -4.38 -5.81 2.07
CA GLN A 58 -5.54 -4.96 1.94
C GLN A 58 -5.94 -4.78 0.48
N THR A 59 -7.24 -4.86 0.20
CA THR A 59 -7.83 -4.55 -1.11
C THR A 59 -8.21 -3.07 -1.19
N LEU A 60 -8.07 -2.48 -2.38
CA LEU A 60 -8.59 -1.15 -2.69
C LEU A 60 -9.99 -1.33 -3.28
N ALA A 61 -10.99 -0.73 -2.66
CA ALA A 61 -12.38 -0.90 -3.06
C ALA A 61 -12.62 -0.41 -4.50
N GLU A 62 -12.09 0.76 -4.83
CA GLU A 62 -12.30 1.40 -6.11
C GLU A 62 -11.10 2.25 -6.51
N VAL A 63 -10.85 2.31 -7.81
CA VAL A 63 -9.92 3.24 -8.45
C VAL A 63 -10.68 4.00 -9.53
N LEU A 64 -10.56 5.34 -9.51
CA LEU A 64 -11.23 6.21 -10.45
C LEU A 64 -10.23 6.73 -11.47
N VAL A 65 -10.61 6.79 -12.72
CA VAL A 65 -9.75 7.25 -13.81
C VAL A 65 -10.37 8.47 -14.48
N GLU A 66 -9.60 9.54 -14.56
CA GLU A 66 -9.96 10.82 -15.20
C GLU A 66 -9.07 11.06 -16.41
N ASP A 67 -9.56 11.76 -17.41
CA ASP A 67 -8.84 12.18 -18.63
C ASP A 67 -8.23 11.02 -19.44
N ALA A 68 -8.85 9.83 -19.41
CA ALA A 68 -8.42 8.68 -20.18
C ALA A 68 -8.66 8.88 -21.68
N SER A 69 -7.61 8.72 -22.49
CA SER A 69 -7.73 8.68 -23.95
C SER A 69 -8.49 7.42 -24.41
N GLU A 70 -8.91 7.37 -25.68
CA GLU A 70 -9.55 6.17 -26.23
C GLU A 70 -8.63 4.94 -26.20
N THR A 71 -7.32 5.16 -26.37
CA THR A 71 -6.31 4.08 -26.22
C THR A 71 -6.25 3.59 -24.78
N ASP A 72 -6.23 4.52 -23.79
CA ASP A 72 -6.22 4.15 -22.37
C ASP A 72 -7.48 3.36 -21.99
N LYS A 73 -8.67 3.80 -22.45
CA LYS A 73 -9.94 3.09 -22.23
C LYS A 73 -9.91 1.68 -22.82
N ALA A 74 -9.35 1.53 -24.03
CA ALA A 74 -9.19 0.22 -24.65
C ALA A 74 -8.25 -0.69 -23.84
N HIS A 75 -7.12 -0.15 -23.34
CA HIS A 75 -6.21 -0.90 -22.48
C HIS A 75 -6.85 -1.27 -21.14
N LEU A 76 -7.56 -0.34 -20.50
CA LEU A 76 -8.28 -0.60 -19.24
C LEU A 76 -9.30 -1.74 -19.42
N SER A 77 -10.11 -1.69 -20.46
CA SER A 77 -11.12 -2.73 -20.75
C SER A 77 -10.48 -4.08 -21.09
N LYS A 78 -9.43 -4.10 -21.92
CA LYS A 78 -8.74 -5.32 -22.35
C LYS A 78 -8.03 -6.03 -21.21
N HIS A 79 -7.43 -5.26 -20.30
CA HIS A 79 -6.61 -5.76 -19.19
C HIS A 79 -7.32 -5.71 -17.84
N GLU A 80 -8.62 -5.40 -17.82
CA GLU A 80 -9.40 -5.34 -16.58
C GLU A 80 -9.16 -6.56 -15.65
N PRO A 81 -9.14 -7.81 -16.13
CA PRO A 81 -8.91 -8.97 -15.26
C PRO A 81 -7.54 -9.00 -14.58
N LEU A 82 -6.53 -8.30 -15.13
CA LEU A 82 -5.20 -8.16 -14.52
C LEU A 82 -5.14 -6.98 -13.54
N LEU A 83 -5.95 -5.95 -13.80
CA LEU A 83 -5.96 -4.69 -13.06
C LEU A 83 -6.95 -4.71 -11.90
N THR A 84 -8.00 -5.53 -11.99
CA THR A 84 -9.05 -5.65 -10.97
C THR A 84 -9.15 -7.10 -10.49
N GLY A 85 -10.10 -7.38 -9.61
CA GLY A 85 -10.34 -8.73 -9.11
C GLY A 85 -10.07 -8.88 -7.60
N GLY A 86 -9.74 -7.81 -6.92
CA GLY A 86 -9.66 -7.76 -5.46
C GLY A 86 -8.75 -8.83 -4.86
N ALA A 87 -9.36 -9.77 -4.13
CA ALA A 87 -8.64 -10.88 -3.49
C ALA A 87 -8.47 -12.12 -4.40
N ALA A 88 -8.99 -12.08 -5.64
CA ALA A 88 -8.86 -13.21 -6.55
C ALA A 88 -7.39 -13.46 -6.94
N ILE A 89 -7.06 -14.73 -7.12
CA ILE A 89 -5.73 -15.14 -7.60
C ILE A 89 -5.57 -14.59 -9.02
N GLY A 90 -4.60 -13.70 -9.21
CA GLY A 90 -4.29 -13.10 -10.52
C GLY A 90 -4.37 -11.57 -10.57
N SER A 91 -5.06 -10.91 -9.64
CA SER A 91 -5.01 -9.45 -9.57
C SER A 91 -3.63 -8.97 -9.11
N LEU A 92 -2.99 -8.15 -9.95
CA LEU A 92 -1.66 -7.63 -9.67
C LEU A 92 -1.69 -6.36 -8.80
N THR A 93 -2.85 -5.73 -8.66
CA THR A 93 -3.06 -4.46 -7.95
C THR A 93 -3.86 -4.61 -6.66
N LYS A 94 -4.65 -5.69 -6.53
CA LYS A 94 -5.67 -5.90 -5.49
C LYS A 94 -6.73 -4.78 -5.45
N VAL A 95 -7.07 -4.24 -6.60
CA VAL A 95 -8.20 -3.33 -6.81
C VAL A 95 -9.44 -4.15 -7.08
N VAL A 96 -10.57 -3.82 -6.42
CA VAL A 96 -11.85 -4.52 -6.61
C VAL A 96 -12.54 -4.03 -7.86
N SER A 97 -12.65 -2.71 -8.04
CA SER A 97 -13.33 -2.09 -9.19
C SER A 97 -12.53 -0.92 -9.74
N LEU A 98 -12.74 -0.68 -11.04
CA LEU A 98 -12.16 0.44 -11.77
C LEU A 98 -13.27 1.16 -12.49
N SER A 99 -13.39 2.46 -12.29
CA SER A 99 -14.46 3.28 -12.87
C SER A 99 -13.88 4.49 -13.59
N LEU A 100 -14.47 4.85 -14.72
CA LEU A 100 -14.15 6.08 -15.42
C LEU A 100 -14.96 7.24 -14.81
N LEU A 101 -14.28 8.32 -14.45
CA LEU A 101 -14.93 9.55 -14.03
C LEU A 101 -15.60 10.23 -15.23
N ALA A 102 -16.85 10.64 -15.04
CA ALA A 102 -17.52 11.47 -16.04
C ALA A 102 -16.85 12.86 -16.10
N THR A 103 -16.76 13.40 -17.30
CA THR A 103 -16.19 14.73 -17.53
C THR A 103 -16.91 15.79 -16.65
N GLY A 104 -16.14 16.52 -15.84
CA GLY A 104 -16.66 17.54 -14.91
C GLY A 104 -17.12 17.01 -13.55
N SER A 105 -16.98 15.72 -13.26
CA SER A 105 -17.20 15.19 -11.92
C SER A 105 -16.04 15.54 -11.01
N THR A 106 -16.35 15.93 -9.77
CA THR A 106 -15.33 16.18 -8.75
C THR A 106 -14.98 14.83 -8.07
N PRO A 107 -13.74 14.34 -8.19
CA PRO A 107 -13.36 13.12 -7.48
C PRO A 107 -13.38 13.34 -5.96
N PRO A 108 -13.66 12.30 -5.17
CA PRO A 108 -13.51 12.37 -3.72
C PRO A 108 -12.03 12.65 -3.35
N PRO A 109 -11.74 13.07 -2.11
CA PRO A 109 -10.36 13.20 -1.64
C PRO A 109 -9.58 11.93 -1.93
N SER A 110 -8.58 12.01 -2.81
CA SER A 110 -7.87 10.86 -3.38
C SER A 110 -6.38 11.13 -3.47
N ALA A 111 -5.59 10.07 -3.32
CA ALA A 111 -4.22 10.08 -3.82
C ALA A 111 -4.24 9.91 -5.33
N VAL A 112 -3.37 10.62 -6.04
CA VAL A 112 -3.40 10.69 -7.51
C VAL A 112 -2.02 10.38 -8.07
N PHE A 113 -1.97 9.58 -9.12
CA PHE A 113 -0.78 9.50 -9.96
C PHE A 113 -1.15 9.70 -11.43
N LEU A 114 -0.16 10.12 -12.22
CA LEU A 114 -0.31 10.38 -13.65
C LEU A 114 0.24 9.22 -14.47
N LEU A 115 -0.49 8.82 -15.48
CA LEU A 115 -0.03 7.91 -16.52
C LEU A 115 -0.27 8.55 -17.89
N GLY A 116 0.75 9.21 -18.42
CA GLY A 116 0.59 10.14 -19.55
C GLY A 116 -0.28 11.33 -19.16
N GLN A 117 -1.40 11.52 -19.87
CA GLN A 117 -2.40 12.54 -19.56
C GLN A 117 -3.47 12.05 -18.56
N MET A 118 -3.61 10.74 -18.46
CA MET A 118 -4.59 10.09 -17.60
C MET A 118 -4.24 10.27 -16.13
N LYS A 119 -5.23 10.64 -15.33
CA LYS A 119 -5.13 10.74 -13.87
C LYS A 119 -5.81 9.53 -13.23
N VAL A 120 -5.09 8.86 -12.35
CA VAL A 120 -5.60 7.71 -11.62
C VAL A 120 -5.76 8.10 -10.17
N HIS A 121 -7.01 8.14 -9.71
CA HIS A 121 -7.41 8.53 -8.36
C HIS A 121 -7.67 7.29 -7.51
N VAL A 122 -7.01 7.21 -6.37
CA VAL A 122 -7.27 6.19 -5.35
C VAL A 122 -7.87 6.87 -4.13
N PRO A 123 -9.18 6.67 -3.84
CA PRO A 123 -9.84 7.34 -2.72
C PRO A 123 -9.13 7.09 -1.39
N LEU A 124 -8.85 8.13 -0.63
CA LEU A 124 -8.10 8.05 0.64
C LEU A 124 -8.80 7.13 1.65
N GLY A 125 -10.13 7.07 1.64
CA GLY A 125 -10.89 6.15 2.48
C GLY A 125 -10.60 4.67 2.23
N SER A 126 -10.10 4.30 1.03
CA SER A 126 -9.68 2.94 0.69
C SER A 126 -8.19 2.68 0.96
N LEU A 127 -7.38 3.74 1.07
CA LEU A 127 -5.95 3.64 1.40
C LEU A 127 -5.73 3.51 2.90
N ILE A 128 -6.57 4.13 3.71
CA ILE A 128 -6.48 4.08 5.17
C ILE A 128 -7.39 2.95 5.68
N ASP A 129 -6.80 1.86 6.10
CA ASP A 129 -7.53 0.84 6.86
C ASP A 129 -7.74 1.38 8.28
N LYS A 130 -8.88 2.04 8.48
CA LYS A 130 -9.26 2.63 9.77
C LYS A 130 -9.18 1.60 10.91
N GLN A 131 -9.55 0.36 10.66
CA GLN A 131 -9.56 -0.67 11.70
C GLN A 131 -8.13 -1.09 12.08
N THR A 132 -7.28 -1.32 11.10
CA THR A 132 -5.87 -1.65 11.35
C THR A 132 -5.15 -0.51 12.08
N GLU A 133 -5.42 0.75 11.70
CA GLU A 133 -4.82 1.90 12.38
C GLU A 133 -5.37 2.08 13.80
N LEU A 134 -6.67 1.88 14.02
CA LEU A 134 -7.26 1.88 15.35
C LEU A 134 -6.68 0.78 16.24
N ASP A 135 -6.43 -0.41 15.70
CA ASP A 135 -5.85 -1.52 16.45
C ASP A 135 -4.36 -1.28 16.76
N ARG A 136 -3.62 -0.64 15.83
CA ARG A 136 -2.26 -0.17 16.08
C ARG A 136 -2.22 0.85 17.21
N LEU A 137 -3.04 1.90 17.12
CA LEU A 137 -3.13 2.94 18.14
C LEU A 137 -3.55 2.39 19.51
N LYS A 138 -4.49 1.44 19.56
CA LYS A 138 -4.86 0.75 20.81
C LYS A 138 -3.67 0.06 21.46
N LYS A 139 -2.92 -0.74 20.71
CA LYS A 139 -1.73 -1.44 21.23
C LYS A 139 -0.68 -0.47 21.76
N GLU A 140 -0.47 0.64 21.06
CA GLU A 140 0.51 1.65 21.44
C GLU A 140 0.09 2.40 22.70
N ILE A 141 -1.21 2.75 22.82
CA ILE A 141 -1.80 3.33 24.02
C ILE A 141 -1.65 2.38 25.22
N GLU A 142 -1.99 1.09 25.06
CA GLU A 142 -1.83 0.10 26.14
C GLU A 142 -0.36 -0.06 26.58
N LYS A 143 0.56 -0.10 25.64
CA LYS A 143 1.99 -0.18 25.93
C LYS A 143 2.45 1.05 26.72
N THR A 144 2.09 2.24 26.26
CA THR A 144 2.48 3.51 26.91
C THR A 144 1.85 3.63 28.30
N ARG A 145 0.59 3.20 28.50
CA ARG A 145 -0.05 3.14 29.83
C ARG A 145 0.71 2.24 30.79
N LYS A 146 1.08 1.04 30.36
CA LYS A 146 1.87 0.11 31.20
C LYS A 146 3.22 0.70 31.62
N GLU A 147 3.87 1.44 30.73
CA GLU A 147 5.15 2.11 31.08
C GLU A 147 4.91 3.31 32.02
N LEU A 148 3.83 4.06 31.84
CA LEU A 148 3.41 5.12 32.76
C LEU A 148 3.12 4.57 34.17
N ASP A 149 2.33 3.47 34.26
CA ASP A 149 2.00 2.83 35.54
C ASP A 149 3.29 2.37 36.28
N LYS A 150 4.24 1.80 35.56
CA LYS A 150 5.55 1.41 36.13
C LYS A 150 6.34 2.61 36.65
N ALA A 151 6.39 3.72 35.92
CA ALA A 151 7.09 4.92 36.32
C ALA A 151 6.41 5.57 37.56
N GLN A 152 5.10 5.62 37.56
CA GLN A 152 4.31 6.12 38.70
C GLN A 152 4.47 5.22 39.94
N ALA A 153 4.45 3.89 39.77
CA ALA A 153 4.66 2.95 40.87
C ALA A 153 6.07 3.11 41.50
N LYS A 154 7.09 3.40 40.71
CA LYS A 154 8.42 3.70 41.23
C LYS A 154 8.44 4.99 42.05
N LEU A 155 7.79 6.05 41.58
CA LEU A 155 7.69 7.31 42.28
C LEU A 155 6.82 7.26 43.52
N ALA A 156 5.84 6.34 43.58
CA ALA A 156 5.00 6.08 44.76
C ALA A 156 5.73 5.27 45.85
N ASN A 157 6.84 4.62 45.50
CA ASN A 157 7.64 3.86 46.46
C ASN A 157 8.55 4.81 47.26
N ALA A 158 8.25 5.01 48.53
CA ALA A 158 9.00 5.88 49.46
C ALA A 158 10.49 5.46 49.54
N ASP A 159 10.77 4.14 49.63
CA ASP A 159 12.16 3.65 49.69
C ASP A 159 12.96 4.00 48.44
N PHE A 160 12.32 4.06 47.27
CA PHE A 160 12.99 4.49 46.03
C PHE A 160 13.25 5.99 46.08
N VAL A 161 12.27 6.81 46.46
CA VAL A 161 12.38 8.26 46.46
C VAL A 161 13.45 8.75 47.46
N ASP A 162 13.50 8.09 48.63
CA ASP A 162 14.40 8.49 49.73
C ASP A 162 15.87 8.02 49.48
N ARG A 163 16.09 6.93 48.76
CA ARG A 163 17.40 6.33 48.57
C ARG A 163 18.02 6.63 47.20
N ALA A 164 17.20 6.97 46.19
CA ALA A 164 17.72 7.24 44.85
C ALA A 164 18.33 8.65 44.76
N PRO A 165 19.38 8.84 43.94
CA PRO A 165 19.89 10.17 43.66
C PRO A 165 18.80 11.11 43.14
N ALA A 166 18.80 12.36 43.56
CA ALA A 166 17.76 13.34 43.17
C ALA A 166 17.61 13.46 41.65
N ALA A 167 18.72 13.34 40.91
CA ALA A 167 18.71 13.35 39.43
C ALA A 167 17.88 12.18 38.83
N VAL A 168 17.91 10.99 39.46
CA VAL A 168 17.17 9.81 38.97
C VAL A 168 15.66 9.96 39.26
N VAL A 169 15.32 10.51 40.43
CA VAL A 169 13.93 10.83 40.78
C VAL A 169 13.35 11.87 39.83
N GLU A 170 14.10 12.90 39.50
CA GLU A 170 13.67 13.93 38.56
C GLU A 170 13.54 13.39 37.14
N GLN A 171 14.42 12.49 36.71
CA GLN A 171 14.31 11.81 35.43
C GLN A 171 13.05 10.95 35.34
N GLU A 172 12.68 10.22 36.39
CA GLU A 172 11.42 9.44 36.40
C GLU A 172 10.19 10.36 36.40
N LYS A 173 10.21 11.52 37.05
CA LYS A 173 9.13 12.51 36.96
C LYS A 173 8.99 13.05 35.52
N GLN A 174 10.10 13.37 34.87
CA GLN A 174 10.07 13.81 33.49
C GLN A 174 9.49 12.72 32.57
N ARG A 175 9.88 11.45 32.76
CA ARG A 175 9.30 10.32 32.00
C ARG A 175 7.78 10.21 32.17
N VAL A 176 7.27 10.43 33.37
CA VAL A 176 5.81 10.45 33.62
C VAL A 176 5.14 11.55 32.79
N GLN A 177 5.72 12.75 32.75
CA GLN A 177 5.19 13.85 31.95
C GLN A 177 5.24 13.53 30.44
N ASP A 178 6.35 12.95 29.96
CA ASP A 178 6.51 12.56 28.57
C ASP A 178 5.50 11.48 28.14
N PHE A 179 5.23 10.49 29.03
CA PHE A 179 4.21 9.48 28.78
C PHE A 179 2.80 10.07 28.75
N HIS A 180 2.48 11.04 29.60
CA HIS A 180 1.19 11.74 29.57
C HIS A 180 1.03 12.52 28.26
N ALA A 181 2.05 13.24 27.81
CA ALA A 181 2.01 13.96 26.53
C ALA A 181 1.84 12.99 25.34
N THR A 182 2.55 11.86 25.40
CA THR A 182 2.45 10.82 24.37
C THR A 182 1.04 10.23 24.31
N LEU A 183 0.44 9.89 25.45
CA LEU A 183 -0.92 9.36 25.52
C LEU A 183 -1.95 10.35 24.97
N LEU A 184 -1.81 11.63 25.30
CA LEU A 184 -2.69 12.68 24.76
C LEU A 184 -2.60 12.75 23.23
N ASN A 185 -1.39 12.68 22.67
CA ASN A 185 -1.18 12.68 21.22
C ASN A 185 -1.78 11.43 20.56
N LEU A 186 -1.61 10.24 21.14
CA LEU A 186 -2.16 8.99 20.62
C LEU A 186 -3.70 8.98 20.68
N ASP A 187 -4.30 9.49 21.77
CA ASP A 187 -5.76 9.61 21.87
C ASP A 187 -6.32 10.62 20.86
N ASN A 188 -5.63 11.74 20.62
CA ASN A 188 -5.99 12.69 19.56
C ASN A 188 -5.89 12.08 18.15
N GLN A 189 -4.87 11.27 17.88
CA GLN A 189 -4.75 10.54 16.62
C GLN A 189 -5.90 9.54 16.46
N ARG A 190 -6.23 8.79 17.52
CA ARG A 190 -7.35 7.86 17.52
C ARG A 190 -8.69 8.54 17.23
N ALA A 191 -8.94 9.71 17.82
CA ALA A 191 -10.15 10.48 17.58
C ALA A 191 -10.28 11.00 16.14
N LYS A 192 -9.16 11.26 15.44
CA LYS A 192 -9.15 11.68 14.03
C LYS A 192 -9.41 10.52 13.06
N VAL A 193 -9.17 9.28 13.46
CA VAL A 193 -9.37 8.08 12.64
C VAL A 193 -10.77 7.49 12.81
N GLN A 194 -11.45 7.75 13.93
CA GLN A 194 -12.84 7.34 14.18
C GLN A 194 -13.82 8.09 13.28
#